data_eb99bd8932dc05375cd7f9ddfe3ea702
#
_entry.id   eb99bd8932dc05375cd7f9ddfe3ea702
#
_cell.length_a   1.000
_cell.length_b   1.000
_cell.length_c   1.000
_cell.angle_alpha   90.00
_cell.angle_beta   90.00
_cell.angle_gamma   90.00
#
_symmetry.space_group_name_H-M   'P 1'
#
loop_
_entity.id
_entity.type
_entity.pdbx_description
1 polymer ?
#
loop_
_entity_poly.entity_id
_entity_poly.type
_entity_poly.pdbx_seq_one_letter_code
_entity_poly.pdbx_strand_id
1 'polypeptide(L)'
;MKHIIRKPLLPILLVLILLFGSCFMTMFQKGIEDDKQQVENLYQNTKLIFQILPGENATTALRLDTYTGSKILALDLVEESYTRMECLYSLRQPEAFPGAGIVYGTNNPSWLATDFGLQIHYLENWDDERFLTDSSLGIPCIVSTETAEACSSELVIAGAEAEGEDNPKAPDLQLIIVGTYTDPAGKLGQGGLIVPEGIFLAKPGLLFNSNMMFDCFYRGFAFELNNAYNKQHKQVTEEIEDILGDPGKFTVYSNARILDQAIRPIERRLQIQQMLILPLGILFCIAVSILAILTAISFRTEIFLRFMWGEKRWKVFFKMLLSVLAVEFICGCILVPALFVFAGKAWIVWGLRYFAMCIGASILSSAVVLMRCCTENLVKLYQTREG
;
A
#
# COMPACT_ATOMS: atom_id res chain seq x y z
N MET A 1 15.32 -46.65 -27.47
CA MET A 1 16.41 -46.23 -26.56
C MET A 1 17.81 -46.28 -27.17
N LYS A 2 18.26 -47.37 -27.85
CA LYS A 2 19.65 -47.45 -28.41
C LYS A 2 20.00 -46.31 -29.38
N HIS A 3 19.03 -45.70 -30.11
CA HIS A 3 19.28 -44.60 -31.06
C HIS A 3 19.44 -43.26 -30.33
N ILE A 4 18.70 -43.02 -29.24
CA ILE A 4 18.85 -41.82 -28.39
C ILE A 4 20.27 -41.75 -27.83
N ILE A 5 20.85 -42.93 -27.51
CA ILE A 5 22.23 -43.04 -27.01
C ILE A 5 23.28 -42.75 -28.10
N ARG A 6 22.96 -42.97 -29.40
CA ARG A 6 23.88 -42.71 -30.53
C ARG A 6 23.91 -41.28 -31.02
N LYS A 7 22.80 -40.51 -30.85
CA LYS A 7 22.73 -39.09 -31.18
C LYS A 7 22.02 -38.32 -30.02
N PRO A 8 22.69 -38.16 -28.87
CA PRO A 8 22.06 -37.65 -27.65
C PRO A 8 21.79 -36.13 -27.68
N LEU A 9 22.34 -35.40 -28.68
CA LEU A 9 22.34 -33.93 -28.68
C LEU A 9 20.92 -33.36 -28.72
N LEU A 10 20.04 -33.83 -29.63
CA LEU A 10 18.67 -33.30 -29.78
C LEU A 10 17.76 -33.61 -28.57
N PRO A 11 17.71 -34.84 -28.04
CA PRO A 11 16.98 -35.11 -26.82
C PRO A 11 17.47 -34.34 -25.60
N ILE A 12 18.79 -34.18 -25.45
CA ILE A 12 19.37 -33.37 -24.36
C ILE A 12 18.94 -31.90 -24.49
N LEU A 13 18.99 -31.35 -25.71
CA LEU A 13 18.59 -29.96 -25.97
C LEU A 13 17.09 -29.76 -25.70
N LEU A 14 16.25 -30.75 -26.03
CA LEU A 14 14.81 -30.72 -25.72
C LEU A 14 14.59 -30.69 -24.21
N VAL A 15 15.29 -31.55 -23.45
CA VAL A 15 15.23 -31.60 -21.99
C VAL A 15 15.66 -30.26 -21.39
N LEU A 16 16.79 -29.70 -21.85
CA LEU A 16 17.29 -28.43 -21.36
C LEU A 16 16.30 -27.28 -21.58
N ILE A 17 15.72 -27.20 -22.78
CA ILE A 17 14.73 -26.13 -23.09
C ILE A 17 13.46 -26.33 -22.29
N LEU A 18 12.97 -27.55 -22.12
CA LEU A 18 11.79 -27.84 -21.30
C LEU A 18 12.04 -27.45 -19.83
N LEU A 19 13.18 -27.83 -19.27
CA LEU A 19 13.54 -27.48 -17.89
C LEU A 19 13.70 -25.96 -17.73
N PHE A 20 14.55 -25.37 -18.57
CA PHE A 20 14.86 -23.95 -18.47
C PHE A 20 13.62 -23.08 -18.70
N GLY A 21 12.83 -23.42 -19.74
CA GLY A 21 11.60 -22.70 -20.05
C GLY A 21 10.57 -22.78 -18.94
N SER A 22 10.35 -23.97 -18.38
CA SER A 22 9.38 -24.16 -17.30
C SER A 22 9.84 -23.46 -16.02
N CYS A 23 11.12 -23.56 -15.64
CA CYS A 23 11.68 -22.83 -14.50
C CYS A 23 11.61 -21.32 -14.70
N PHE A 24 12.01 -20.83 -15.87
CA PHE A 24 11.98 -19.40 -16.20
C PHE A 24 10.56 -18.83 -16.14
N MET A 25 9.59 -19.47 -16.76
CA MET A 25 8.19 -19.03 -16.74
C MET A 25 7.61 -19.04 -15.31
N THR A 26 8.00 -20.02 -14.49
CA THR A 26 7.58 -20.09 -13.09
C THR A 26 8.18 -18.95 -12.28
N MET A 27 9.48 -18.67 -12.44
CA MET A 27 10.14 -17.55 -11.76
C MET A 27 9.58 -16.19 -12.22
N PHE A 28 9.27 -16.09 -13.51
CA PHE A 28 8.66 -14.88 -14.07
C PHE A 28 7.26 -14.63 -13.49
N GLN A 29 6.44 -15.69 -13.38
CA GLN A 29 5.13 -15.61 -12.75
C GLN A 29 5.23 -15.30 -11.25
N LYS A 30 6.22 -15.87 -10.56
CA LYS A 30 6.49 -15.54 -9.16
C LYS A 30 6.83 -14.05 -9.00
N GLY A 31 7.69 -13.51 -9.87
CA GLY A 31 8.01 -12.08 -9.85
C GLY A 31 6.77 -11.18 -10.01
N ILE A 32 5.82 -11.57 -10.88
CA ILE A 32 4.54 -10.85 -11.02
C ILE A 32 3.74 -10.87 -9.71
N GLU A 33 3.68 -12.02 -9.04
CA GLU A 33 2.90 -12.16 -7.81
C GLU A 33 3.58 -11.45 -6.63
N ASP A 34 4.91 -11.54 -6.54
CA ASP A 34 5.70 -10.82 -5.53
C ASP A 34 5.52 -9.30 -5.69
N ASP A 35 5.54 -8.78 -6.93
CA ASP A 35 5.30 -7.37 -7.23
C ASP A 35 3.87 -6.93 -6.85
N LYS A 36 2.85 -7.75 -7.14
CA LYS A 36 1.47 -7.48 -6.72
C LYS A 36 1.34 -7.42 -5.20
N GLN A 37 1.96 -8.38 -4.52
CA GLN A 37 1.93 -8.42 -3.06
C GLN A 37 2.67 -7.23 -2.46
N GLN A 38 3.75 -6.78 -3.09
CA GLN A 38 4.47 -5.57 -2.68
C GLN A 38 3.60 -4.32 -2.79
N VAL A 39 2.87 -4.14 -3.90
CA VAL A 39 1.92 -3.04 -4.08
C VAL A 39 0.81 -3.10 -3.03
N GLU A 40 0.24 -4.28 -2.81
CA GLU A 40 -0.79 -4.48 -1.79
C GLU A 40 -0.28 -4.13 -0.38
N ASN A 41 0.92 -4.60 -0.04
CA ASN A 41 1.54 -4.30 1.24
C ASN A 41 1.81 -2.80 1.42
N LEU A 42 2.20 -2.08 0.34
CA LEU A 42 2.38 -0.63 0.40
C LEU A 42 1.06 0.07 0.70
N TYR A 43 -0.05 -0.33 0.06
CA TYR A 43 -1.36 0.23 0.37
C TYR A 43 -1.83 -0.08 1.79
N GLN A 44 -1.58 -1.30 2.29
CA GLN A 44 -2.06 -1.73 3.61
C GLN A 44 -1.24 -1.16 4.79
N ASN A 45 0.05 -0.87 4.57
CA ASN A 45 0.94 -0.49 5.66
C ASN A 45 1.38 0.99 5.63
N THR A 46 0.98 1.75 4.62
CA THR A 46 1.33 3.17 4.54
C THR A 46 0.25 4.01 5.21
N LYS A 47 0.64 4.76 6.22
CA LYS A 47 -0.22 5.76 6.86
C LYS A 47 -0.36 6.98 5.94
N LEU A 48 -1.55 7.22 5.45
CA LEU A 48 -1.87 8.40 4.67
C LEU A 48 -2.48 9.48 5.58
N ILE A 49 -1.79 10.60 5.66
CA ILE A 49 -2.24 11.76 6.42
C ILE A 49 -2.77 12.80 5.44
N PHE A 50 -4.01 13.19 5.67
CA PHE A 50 -4.66 14.29 4.98
C PHE A 50 -4.63 15.52 5.87
N GLN A 51 -4.31 16.66 5.30
CA GLN A 51 -4.28 17.95 5.98
C GLN A 51 -5.07 18.97 5.18
N ILE A 52 -5.96 19.67 5.85
CA ILE A 52 -6.67 20.79 5.25
C ILE A 52 -5.85 22.06 5.51
N LEU A 53 -5.50 22.70 4.44
CA LEU A 53 -4.73 23.94 4.43
C LEU A 53 -5.56 25.09 3.91
N PRO A 54 -5.22 26.35 4.24
CA PRO A 54 -5.82 27.52 3.60
C PRO A 54 -5.52 27.49 2.10
N GLY A 55 -6.53 27.74 1.27
CA GLY A 55 -6.40 27.81 -0.18
C GLY A 55 -5.73 29.12 -0.64
N GLU A 56 -5.49 29.22 -1.94
CA GLU A 56 -4.80 30.37 -2.55
C GLU A 56 -5.53 31.72 -2.31
N ASN A 57 -6.85 31.69 -2.14
CA ASN A 57 -7.68 32.86 -1.88
C ASN A 57 -7.84 33.17 -0.38
N ALA A 58 -7.28 32.35 0.50
CA ALA A 58 -7.37 32.54 1.94
C ALA A 58 -6.28 33.52 2.42
N THR A 59 -6.68 34.51 3.19
CA THR A 59 -5.83 35.64 3.54
C THR A 59 -4.70 35.34 4.52
N THR A 60 -4.74 34.31 5.39
CA THR A 60 -3.62 34.02 6.32
C THR A 60 -3.66 32.70 7.07
N ALA A 61 -4.77 32.24 7.59
CA ALA A 61 -4.82 31.05 8.45
C ALA A 61 -6.05 30.19 8.12
N LEU A 62 -5.94 28.88 8.35
CA LEU A 62 -7.07 27.99 8.24
C LEU A 62 -8.23 28.48 9.12
N ARG A 63 -9.43 28.53 8.57
CA ARG A 63 -10.69 28.79 9.28
C ARG A 63 -11.74 27.80 8.79
N LEU A 64 -11.62 26.57 9.27
CA LEU A 64 -12.60 25.52 8.98
C LEU A 64 -13.64 25.53 10.10
N ASP A 65 -14.90 25.68 9.75
CA ASP A 65 -15.99 25.69 10.73
C ASP A 65 -16.16 24.29 11.37
N THR A 66 -16.65 24.27 12.60
CA THR A 66 -16.78 23.01 13.38
C THR A 66 -17.79 22.05 12.76
N TYR A 67 -18.80 22.54 12.08
CA TYR A 67 -19.79 21.70 11.42
C TYR A 67 -19.20 20.95 10.23
N THR A 68 -18.46 21.65 9.37
CA THR A 68 -17.76 21.04 8.23
C THR A 68 -16.67 20.08 8.72
N GLY A 69 -15.88 20.48 9.74
CA GLY A 69 -14.88 19.61 10.34
C GLY A 69 -15.51 18.34 10.94
N SER A 70 -16.61 18.44 11.69
CA SER A 70 -17.28 17.29 12.26
C SER A 70 -17.87 16.35 11.21
N LYS A 71 -18.33 16.86 10.08
CA LYS A 71 -18.75 16.02 8.94
C LYS A 71 -17.62 15.18 8.39
N ILE A 72 -16.44 15.78 8.23
CA ILE A 72 -15.25 15.06 7.75
C ILE A 72 -14.83 13.99 8.78
N LEU A 73 -14.79 14.34 10.07
CA LEU A 73 -14.42 13.40 11.13
C LEU A 73 -15.43 12.26 11.33
N ALA A 74 -16.67 12.45 10.93
CA ALA A 74 -17.71 11.41 11.00
C ALA A 74 -17.68 10.41 9.84
N LEU A 75 -16.78 10.59 8.86
CA LEU A 75 -16.62 9.64 7.77
C LEU A 75 -15.93 8.37 8.27
N ASP A 76 -16.43 7.21 7.85
CA ASP A 76 -15.83 5.89 8.20
C ASP A 76 -14.39 5.71 7.69
N LEU A 77 -13.97 6.60 6.80
CA LEU A 77 -12.63 6.60 6.24
C LEU A 77 -11.57 7.24 7.16
N VAL A 78 -11.96 7.95 8.22
CA VAL A 78 -11.05 8.57 9.18
C VAL A 78 -10.71 7.57 10.28
N GLU A 79 -9.43 7.25 10.46
CA GLU A 79 -8.95 6.37 11.52
C GLU A 79 -8.56 7.16 12.78
N GLU A 80 -7.76 8.20 12.59
CA GLU A 80 -7.32 9.09 13.65
C GLU A 80 -7.37 10.55 13.17
N SER A 81 -7.70 11.46 14.07
CA SER A 81 -7.80 12.89 13.73
C SER A 81 -6.86 13.72 14.59
N TYR A 82 -6.42 14.83 14.03
CA TYR A 82 -5.50 15.79 14.63
C TYR A 82 -6.06 17.17 14.41
N THR A 83 -6.57 17.78 15.48
CA THR A 83 -7.26 19.05 15.39
C THR A 83 -6.63 20.08 16.31
N ARG A 84 -6.69 21.34 15.88
CA ARG A 84 -6.27 22.49 16.65
C ARG A 84 -7.30 23.60 16.50
N MET A 85 -7.79 24.07 17.63
CA MET A 85 -8.63 25.26 17.74
C MET A 85 -7.86 26.34 18.50
N GLU A 86 -8.13 27.59 18.23
CA GLU A 86 -7.45 28.72 18.90
C GLU A 86 -8.47 29.74 19.35
N CYS A 87 -8.29 30.23 20.56
CA CYS A 87 -9.10 31.29 21.15
C CYS A 87 -8.26 32.22 21.99
N LEU A 88 -8.65 33.49 22.03
CA LEU A 88 -8.06 34.46 22.97
C LEU A 88 -8.70 34.29 24.35
N TYR A 89 -7.90 34.41 25.40
CA TYR A 89 -8.37 34.39 26.80
C TYR A 89 -7.83 35.53 27.60
N SER A 90 -8.48 35.82 28.74
CA SER A 90 -7.99 36.72 29.79
C SER A 90 -7.96 35.98 31.10
N LEU A 91 -6.88 36.14 31.86
CA LEU A 91 -6.75 35.58 33.22
C LEU A 91 -7.30 36.55 34.24
N ARG A 92 -7.97 36.03 35.27
CA ARG A 92 -8.34 36.82 36.47
C ARG A 92 -7.22 37.00 37.47
N GLN A 93 -6.14 36.26 37.34
CA GLN A 93 -5.04 36.23 38.30
C GLN A 93 -3.99 37.30 37.97
N PRO A 94 -3.21 37.70 38.99
CA PRO A 94 -2.72 39.08 39.09
C PRO A 94 -1.42 39.33 38.38
N GLU A 95 -1.11 40.56 38.30
CA GLU A 95 0.11 41.40 38.17
C GLU A 95 1.44 40.77 37.62
N ALA A 96 1.64 39.46 37.64
CA ALA A 96 2.86 38.80 37.17
C ALA A 96 2.73 38.13 35.78
N PHE A 97 1.57 38.20 35.15
CA PHE A 97 1.30 37.51 33.86
C PHE A 97 0.78 38.47 32.80
N PRO A 98 1.10 38.28 31.50
CA PRO A 98 0.36 38.98 30.47
C PRO A 98 -1.11 38.59 30.64
N GLY A 99 -1.96 39.58 30.96
CA GLY A 99 -3.36 39.35 31.30
C GLY A 99 -4.23 38.74 30.21
N ALA A 100 -3.66 38.38 29.06
CA ALA A 100 -4.31 37.77 27.94
C ALA A 100 -3.33 36.87 27.15
N GLY A 101 -3.84 35.81 26.56
CA GLY A 101 -3.07 34.85 25.75
C GLY A 101 -3.93 34.08 24.80
N ILE A 102 -3.40 33.03 24.22
CA ILE A 102 -4.12 32.16 23.33
C ILE A 102 -4.32 30.79 23.99
N VAL A 103 -5.55 30.29 24.02
CA VAL A 103 -5.87 28.90 24.37
C VAL A 103 -5.91 28.09 23.10
N TYR A 104 -5.18 26.98 23.10
CA TYR A 104 -5.13 26.00 22.06
C TYR A 104 -5.93 24.76 22.50
N GLY A 105 -7.07 24.50 21.85
CA GLY A 105 -7.79 23.26 22.02
C GLY A 105 -7.29 22.19 21.06
N THR A 106 -7.01 21.01 21.56
CA THR A 106 -6.55 19.91 20.71
C THR A 106 -7.15 18.57 21.16
N ASN A 107 -7.32 17.67 20.20
CA ASN A 107 -7.65 16.26 20.46
C ASN A 107 -6.41 15.36 20.49
N ASN A 108 -5.22 15.91 20.21
CA ASN A 108 -3.95 15.17 20.26
C ASN A 108 -2.80 16.09 20.67
N PRO A 109 -2.44 16.13 21.97
CA PRO A 109 -1.36 16.99 22.46
C PRO A 109 0.00 16.67 21.87
N SER A 110 0.31 15.39 21.64
CA SER A 110 1.57 14.96 21.05
C SER A 110 1.73 15.45 19.61
N TRP A 111 0.64 15.44 18.82
CA TRP A 111 0.65 16.01 17.47
C TRP A 111 0.84 17.51 17.51
N LEU A 112 0.12 18.21 18.40
CA LEU A 112 0.29 19.65 18.59
C LEU A 112 1.72 20.01 18.97
N ALA A 113 2.32 19.24 19.89
CA ALA A 113 3.71 19.41 20.27
C ALA A 113 4.67 19.27 19.08
N THR A 114 4.44 18.31 18.23
CA THR A 114 5.24 18.10 17.01
C THR A 114 5.09 19.26 16.02
N ASP A 115 3.87 19.75 15.79
CA ASP A 115 3.56 20.84 14.87
C ASP A 115 4.25 22.16 15.29
N PHE A 116 4.23 22.45 16.58
CA PHE A 116 4.87 23.64 17.15
C PHE A 116 6.35 23.44 17.53
N GLY A 117 6.84 22.21 17.62
CA GLY A 117 8.19 21.90 18.08
C GLY A 117 8.34 22.03 19.60
N LEU A 118 7.27 21.74 20.35
CA LEU A 118 7.25 21.79 21.81
C LEU A 118 7.77 20.51 22.42
N GLN A 119 8.18 20.62 23.68
CA GLN A 119 8.44 19.48 24.56
C GLN A 119 7.46 19.54 25.73
N ILE A 120 6.51 18.58 25.75
CA ILE A 120 5.50 18.46 26.81
C ILE A 120 6.03 17.56 27.92
N HIS A 121 5.88 17.99 29.17
CA HIS A 121 6.20 17.23 30.37
C HIS A 121 4.96 17.17 31.28
N TYR A 122 4.36 15.99 31.35
CA TYR A 122 3.21 15.76 32.22
C TYR A 122 3.64 15.68 33.70
N LEU A 123 2.76 16.12 34.57
CA LEU A 123 2.90 15.88 36.01
C LEU A 123 2.67 14.39 36.31
N GLU A 124 3.04 13.95 37.52
CA GLU A 124 2.91 12.54 37.94
C GLU A 124 1.49 12.02 37.74
N ASN A 125 1.39 10.86 37.10
CA ASN A 125 0.14 10.16 36.72
C ASN A 125 -0.72 10.81 35.61
N TRP A 126 -0.19 11.74 34.81
CA TRP A 126 -0.85 12.30 33.65
C TRP A 126 -0.15 11.86 32.37
N ASP A 127 -0.96 11.69 31.30
CA ASP A 127 -0.56 11.38 29.93
C ASP A 127 -1.56 11.98 28.94
N ASP A 128 -1.35 11.77 27.63
CA ASP A 128 -2.23 12.29 26.58
C ASP A 128 -3.67 11.75 26.73
N GLU A 129 -3.85 10.47 27.07
CA GLU A 129 -5.18 9.86 27.20
C GLU A 129 -5.94 10.46 28.38
N ARG A 130 -5.30 10.56 29.52
CA ARG A 130 -5.90 11.13 30.71
C ARG A 130 -6.19 12.61 30.56
N PHE A 131 -5.30 13.35 29.90
CA PHE A 131 -5.50 14.77 29.57
C PHE A 131 -6.79 14.99 28.76
N LEU A 132 -7.10 14.10 27.83
CA LEU A 132 -8.29 14.22 26.98
C LEU A 132 -9.59 13.75 27.64
N THR A 133 -9.50 12.83 28.61
CA THR A 133 -10.69 12.11 29.15
C THR A 133 -11.03 12.50 30.58
N ASP A 134 -10.05 12.85 31.42
CA ASP A 134 -10.28 13.10 32.86
C ASP A 134 -10.55 14.58 33.14
N SER A 135 -11.83 14.89 33.32
CA SER A 135 -12.30 16.21 33.79
C SER A 135 -12.82 16.19 35.23
N SER A 136 -12.53 15.15 36.00
CA SER A 136 -13.09 14.95 37.35
C SER A 136 -12.65 15.98 38.38
N LEU A 137 -11.45 16.52 38.24
CA LEU A 137 -10.88 17.52 39.13
C LEU A 137 -11.03 18.96 38.60
N GLY A 138 -11.41 19.14 37.35
CA GLY A 138 -11.50 20.39 36.65
C GLY A 138 -11.02 20.22 35.19
N ILE A 139 -10.91 21.31 34.46
CA ILE A 139 -10.43 21.28 33.06
C ILE A 139 -8.91 21.15 33.05
N PRO A 140 -8.33 20.05 32.58
CA PRO A 140 -6.88 19.91 32.53
C PRO A 140 -6.25 20.90 31.53
N CYS A 141 -5.13 21.49 31.90
CA CYS A 141 -4.37 22.35 31.01
C CYS A 141 -2.86 22.11 31.11
N ILE A 142 -2.17 22.32 29.98
CA ILE A 142 -0.71 22.33 29.89
C ILE A 142 -0.27 23.75 29.61
N VAL A 143 0.69 24.23 30.36
CA VAL A 143 1.14 25.64 30.36
C VAL A 143 2.64 25.71 30.09
N SER A 144 3.15 26.90 29.75
CA SER A 144 4.60 27.08 29.69
C SER A 144 5.25 26.83 31.06
N THR A 145 6.49 26.39 31.07
CA THR A 145 7.26 26.21 32.32
C THR A 145 7.29 27.50 33.13
N GLU A 146 7.45 28.65 32.49
CA GLU A 146 7.44 29.97 33.12
C GLU A 146 6.09 30.28 33.77
N THR A 147 4.99 29.89 33.13
CA THR A 147 3.64 30.05 33.67
C THR A 147 3.42 29.18 34.91
N ALA A 148 3.89 27.92 34.86
CA ALA A 148 3.75 27.00 35.97
C ALA A 148 4.53 27.49 37.22
N GLU A 149 5.69 28.12 37.03
CA GLU A 149 6.49 28.71 38.12
C GLU A 149 5.84 29.96 38.74
N ALA A 150 5.11 30.71 37.92
CA ALA A 150 4.45 31.95 38.36
C ALA A 150 3.08 31.71 39.03
N CYS A 151 2.45 30.59 38.74
CA CYS A 151 1.09 30.27 39.18
C CYS A 151 1.08 29.08 40.16
N SER A 152 0.10 29.09 41.06
CA SER A 152 -0.26 27.89 41.82
C SER A 152 -0.83 26.81 40.86
N SER A 153 -1.15 25.62 41.35
CA SER A 153 -1.65 24.47 40.57
C SER A 153 -2.95 24.74 39.80
N GLU A 154 -3.57 25.88 39.94
CA GLU A 154 -4.85 26.24 39.34
C GLU A 154 -4.77 27.58 38.63
N LEU A 155 -5.47 27.67 37.47
CA LEU A 155 -5.64 28.91 36.71
C LEU A 155 -7.14 29.19 36.55
N VAL A 156 -7.49 30.47 36.60
CA VAL A 156 -8.87 30.89 36.36
C VAL A 156 -8.96 31.78 35.14
N ILE A 157 -9.61 31.30 34.09
CA ILE A 157 -9.92 32.12 32.91
C ILE A 157 -11.19 32.93 33.24
N ALA A 158 -11.11 34.23 33.07
CA ALA A 158 -12.25 35.12 33.24
C ALA A 158 -13.36 34.77 32.20
N GLY A 159 -14.57 34.54 32.66
CA GLY A 159 -15.71 34.42 31.81
C GLY A 159 -15.95 35.70 30.98
N ALA A 160 -16.36 35.53 29.72
CA ALA A 160 -16.65 36.63 28.82
C ALA A 160 -17.74 37.54 29.39
N GLU A 161 -17.53 38.82 29.33
CA GLU A 161 -18.57 39.84 29.66
C GLU A 161 -19.40 40.09 28.39
N ALA A 162 -20.68 39.74 28.41
CA ALA A 162 -21.58 40.06 27.30
C ALA A 162 -21.88 41.57 27.30
N GLU A 163 -21.73 42.22 26.19
CA GLU A 163 -22.19 43.63 26.06
C GLU A 163 -23.72 43.70 26.08
N GLY A 164 -24.27 44.30 27.10
CA GLY A 164 -25.70 44.57 27.31
C GLY A 164 -26.10 44.28 28.74
N GLU A 165 -26.92 45.22 29.32
CA GLU A 165 -27.35 45.16 30.75
C GLU A 165 -28.12 43.87 31.11
N ASP A 166 -28.64 43.13 30.15
CA ASP A 166 -29.48 41.93 30.33
C ASP A 166 -28.77 40.60 30.02
N ASN A 167 -27.54 40.58 29.59
CA ASN A 167 -26.84 39.32 29.27
C ASN A 167 -26.07 38.78 30.46
N PRO A 168 -26.32 37.51 30.89
CA PRO A 168 -25.59 36.94 32.01
C PRO A 168 -24.11 36.78 31.63
N LYS A 169 -23.25 37.25 32.53
CA LYS A 169 -21.81 37.03 32.46
C LYS A 169 -21.51 35.53 32.35
N ALA A 170 -20.69 35.12 31.42
CA ALA A 170 -20.24 33.74 31.35
C ALA A 170 -19.47 33.36 32.63
N PRO A 171 -19.66 32.15 33.15
CA PRO A 171 -18.94 31.73 34.37
C PRO A 171 -17.44 31.65 34.09
N ASP A 172 -16.66 31.90 35.14
CA ASP A 172 -15.24 31.73 35.09
C ASP A 172 -14.89 30.24 34.89
N LEU A 173 -13.85 29.95 34.13
CA LEU A 173 -13.37 28.61 33.92
C LEU A 173 -12.19 28.30 34.81
N GLN A 174 -12.32 27.28 35.62
CA GLN A 174 -11.24 26.78 36.47
C GLN A 174 -10.45 25.71 35.71
N LEU A 175 -9.16 25.98 35.50
CA LEU A 175 -8.22 25.07 34.87
C LEU A 175 -7.26 24.50 35.89
N ILE A 176 -6.89 23.24 35.72
CA ILE A 176 -5.91 22.54 36.55
C ILE A 176 -4.67 22.28 35.73
N ILE A 177 -3.52 22.75 36.24
CA ILE A 177 -2.24 22.50 35.56
C ILE A 177 -1.86 21.04 35.75
N VAL A 178 -1.81 20.30 34.64
CA VAL A 178 -1.48 18.86 34.60
C VAL A 178 -0.18 18.56 33.86
N GLY A 179 0.40 19.57 33.24
CA GLY A 179 1.67 19.46 32.55
C GLY A 179 2.27 20.81 32.19
N THR A 180 3.52 20.80 31.79
CA THR A 180 4.23 21.97 31.31
C THR A 180 4.79 21.72 29.92
N TYR A 181 5.01 22.78 29.15
CA TYR A 181 5.75 22.71 27.92
C TYR A 181 6.91 23.69 27.88
N THR A 182 7.92 23.32 27.10
CA THR A 182 8.98 24.25 26.67
C THR A 182 8.81 24.56 25.20
N ASP A 183 8.91 25.85 24.83
CA ASP A 183 8.75 26.32 23.43
C ASP A 183 10.08 26.92 22.94
N PRO A 184 11.04 26.08 22.50
CA PRO A 184 12.34 26.56 22.05
C PRO A 184 12.27 27.41 20.78
N ALA A 185 11.17 27.26 20.01
CA ALA A 185 10.96 28.00 18.78
C ALA A 185 10.17 29.31 18.96
N GLY A 186 9.60 29.54 20.14
CA GLY A 186 8.79 30.73 20.44
C GLY A 186 7.48 30.83 19.68
N LYS A 187 6.96 29.71 19.19
CA LYS A 187 5.76 29.68 18.34
C LYS A 187 4.45 29.86 19.08
N LEU A 188 4.33 29.33 20.29
CA LEU A 188 3.15 29.51 21.15
C LEU A 188 3.19 30.83 21.93
N GLY A 189 4.38 31.41 22.13
CA GLY A 189 4.57 32.60 22.98
C GLY A 189 4.38 32.32 24.47
N GLN A 190 4.67 33.34 25.31
CA GLN A 190 4.65 33.23 26.78
C GLN A 190 3.24 33.15 27.36
N GLY A 191 2.22 32.93 26.80
CA GLY A 191 0.85 32.89 27.35
C GLY A 191 0.00 31.81 26.72
N GLY A 192 0.62 30.88 25.99
CA GLY A 192 -0.10 29.76 25.38
C GLY A 192 -0.62 28.77 26.42
N LEU A 193 -1.90 28.43 26.38
CA LEU A 193 -2.51 27.38 27.19
C LEU A 193 -2.98 26.27 26.25
N ILE A 194 -2.68 25.02 26.58
CA ILE A 194 -3.17 23.88 25.82
C ILE A 194 -4.25 23.17 26.66
N VAL A 195 -5.42 22.97 26.08
CA VAL A 195 -6.58 22.33 26.72
C VAL A 195 -7.20 21.28 25.78
N PRO A 196 -7.99 20.32 26.31
CA PRO A 196 -8.74 19.39 25.47
C PRO A 196 -9.72 20.12 24.53
N GLU A 197 -9.80 19.70 23.28
CA GLU A 197 -10.73 20.25 22.27
C GLU A 197 -12.19 20.22 22.71
N GLY A 198 -12.58 19.17 23.44
CA GLY A 198 -13.95 18.99 23.91
C GLY A 198 -14.51 20.17 24.67
N ILE A 199 -13.66 21.02 25.26
CA ILE A 199 -14.07 22.24 25.97
C ILE A 199 -14.60 23.29 25.00
N PHE A 200 -13.95 23.45 23.85
CA PHE A 200 -14.38 24.36 22.79
C PHE A 200 -15.69 23.93 22.15
N LEU A 201 -15.87 22.61 21.97
CA LEU A 201 -17.06 22.03 21.36
C LEU A 201 -18.28 22.04 22.31
N ALA A 202 -18.04 21.74 23.59
CA ALA A 202 -19.14 21.63 24.57
C ALA A 202 -19.71 22.98 25.02
N LYS A 203 -18.90 24.05 25.02
CA LYS A 203 -19.28 25.36 25.56
C LYS A 203 -18.69 26.51 24.74
N PRO A 204 -19.05 26.64 23.48
CA PRO A 204 -18.46 27.66 22.60
C PRO A 204 -18.63 29.10 23.11
N GLY A 205 -19.67 29.41 23.89
CA GLY A 205 -19.90 30.74 24.45
C GLY A 205 -19.15 31.07 25.73
N LEU A 206 -18.43 30.11 26.35
CA LEU A 206 -17.76 30.33 27.64
C LEU A 206 -16.35 30.93 27.52
N LEU A 207 -15.69 30.74 26.39
CA LEU A 207 -14.31 31.18 26.14
C LEU A 207 -14.22 32.52 25.39
N PHE A 208 -15.37 33.14 25.02
CA PHE A 208 -15.37 34.28 24.11
C PHE A 208 -15.84 35.56 24.79
N ASN A 209 -15.08 36.62 24.59
CA ASN A 209 -15.58 37.98 24.84
C ASN A 209 -16.56 38.32 23.76
N SER A 210 -17.78 38.74 24.12
CA SER A 210 -18.93 38.99 23.23
C SER A 210 -18.71 39.99 22.09
N ASN A 211 -17.65 40.79 22.18
CA ASN A 211 -17.29 41.78 21.15
C ASN A 211 -16.46 41.20 19.99
N MET A 212 -16.02 39.98 20.06
CA MET A 212 -15.42 39.27 18.97
C MET A 212 -16.24 37.99 18.74
N MET A 213 -17.13 38.00 17.78
CA MET A 213 -17.73 36.79 17.20
C MET A 213 -16.61 35.90 16.64
N PHE A 214 -15.84 35.25 17.49
CA PHE A 214 -15.00 34.17 17.07
C PHE A 214 -15.86 32.93 17.03
N ASP A 215 -16.41 32.66 15.86
CA ASP A 215 -16.87 31.34 15.54
C ASP A 215 -15.72 30.39 15.85
N CYS A 216 -16.00 29.27 16.52
CA CYS A 216 -15.01 28.24 16.81
C CYS A 216 -14.56 27.61 15.51
N PHE A 217 -13.39 28.00 15.03
CA PHE A 217 -12.81 27.45 13.83
C PHE A 217 -11.64 26.53 14.16
N TYR A 218 -11.52 25.48 13.40
CA TYR A 218 -10.27 24.75 13.34
C TYR A 218 -9.21 25.60 12.63
N ARG A 219 -8.06 25.75 13.30
CA ARG A 219 -6.86 26.41 12.80
C ARG A 219 -5.82 25.43 12.31
N GLY A 220 -5.91 24.20 12.74
CA GLY A 220 -5.18 23.04 12.25
C GLY A 220 -6.14 21.89 12.14
N PHE A 221 -6.12 21.17 11.03
CA PHE A 221 -6.99 20.04 10.78
C PHE A 221 -6.26 19.03 9.91
N ALA A 222 -5.98 17.87 10.47
CA ALA A 222 -5.42 16.75 9.77
C ALA A 222 -6.08 15.46 10.27
N PHE A 223 -6.03 14.41 9.47
CA PHE A 223 -6.51 13.09 9.87
C PHE A 223 -5.73 12.00 9.14
N GLU A 224 -5.66 10.84 9.76
CA GLU A 224 -5.12 9.63 9.18
C GLU A 224 -6.24 8.88 8.45
N LEU A 225 -5.98 8.52 7.19
CA LEU A 225 -6.91 7.72 6.40
C LEU A 225 -6.82 6.25 6.83
N ASN A 226 -7.96 5.61 7.03
CA ASN A 226 -8.01 4.18 7.24
C ASN A 226 -7.41 3.45 6.03
N ASN A 227 -6.47 2.56 6.29
CA ASN A 227 -5.67 1.86 5.28
C ASN A 227 -6.51 1.11 4.23
N ALA A 228 -7.75 0.74 4.55
CA ALA A 228 -8.68 0.12 3.61
C ALA A 228 -9.01 1.03 2.41
N TYR A 229 -8.95 2.35 2.60
CA TYR A 229 -9.25 3.37 1.59
C TYR A 229 -8.01 3.90 0.86
N ASN A 230 -6.80 3.47 1.21
CA ASN A 230 -5.56 3.95 0.61
C ASN A 230 -5.52 3.82 -0.92
N LYS A 231 -6.14 2.78 -1.48
CA LYS A 231 -6.29 2.61 -2.93
C LYS A 231 -7.19 3.66 -3.58
N GLN A 232 -8.09 4.23 -2.81
CA GLN A 232 -9.11 5.18 -3.25
C GLN A 232 -8.79 6.63 -2.82
N HIS A 233 -7.55 6.90 -2.38
CA HIS A 233 -7.14 8.18 -1.83
C HIS A 233 -7.52 9.39 -2.71
N LYS A 234 -7.57 9.24 -4.04
CA LYS A 234 -8.00 10.30 -4.96
C LYS A 234 -9.50 10.59 -4.85
N GLN A 235 -10.32 9.53 -4.76
CA GLN A 235 -11.77 9.67 -4.56
C GLN A 235 -12.07 10.29 -3.19
N VAL A 236 -11.29 9.88 -2.17
CA VAL A 236 -11.35 10.48 -0.83
C VAL A 236 -11.02 11.98 -0.89
N THR A 237 -9.99 12.36 -1.66
CA THR A 237 -9.64 13.79 -1.84
C THR A 237 -10.82 14.56 -2.46
N GLU A 238 -11.41 14.03 -3.52
CA GLU A 238 -12.58 14.63 -4.20
C GLU A 238 -13.78 14.74 -3.25
N GLU A 239 -14.07 13.70 -2.47
CA GLU A 239 -15.17 13.70 -1.49
C GLU A 239 -14.97 14.76 -0.40
N ILE A 240 -13.74 14.92 0.08
CA ILE A 240 -13.42 15.95 1.08
C ILE A 240 -13.53 17.35 0.47
N GLU A 241 -13.05 17.55 -0.76
CA GLU A 241 -13.17 18.80 -1.49
C GLU A 241 -14.65 19.18 -1.72
N ASP A 242 -15.50 18.20 -2.01
CA ASP A 242 -16.96 18.40 -2.14
C ASP A 242 -17.59 18.81 -0.80
N ILE A 243 -17.18 18.21 0.32
CA ILE A 243 -17.66 18.61 1.66
C ILE A 243 -17.21 20.03 2.00
N LEU A 244 -15.99 20.41 1.62
CA LEU A 244 -15.44 21.76 1.84
C LEU A 244 -16.12 22.83 0.98
N GLY A 245 -16.64 22.48 -0.18
CA GLY A 245 -17.62 23.23 -1.00
C GLY A 245 -17.13 24.50 -1.70
N ASP A 246 -16.01 25.08 -1.32
CA ASP A 246 -15.50 26.34 -1.89
C ASP A 246 -14.10 26.14 -2.50
N PRO A 247 -14.03 25.90 -3.83
CA PRO A 247 -12.76 25.71 -4.50
C PRO A 247 -11.91 26.99 -4.42
N GLY A 248 -10.79 26.91 -3.73
CA GLY A 248 -9.83 27.99 -3.52
C GLY A 248 -9.83 28.62 -2.12
N LYS A 249 -10.82 28.33 -1.27
CA LYS A 249 -10.79 28.67 0.15
C LYS A 249 -9.97 27.68 0.96
N PHE A 250 -10.04 26.41 0.57
CA PHE A 250 -9.33 25.31 1.20
C PHE A 250 -8.53 24.52 0.17
N THR A 251 -7.43 23.92 0.63
CA THR A 251 -6.62 22.99 -0.16
C THR A 251 -6.43 21.71 0.66
N VAL A 252 -6.75 20.57 0.06
CA VAL A 252 -6.51 19.26 0.67
C VAL A 252 -5.11 18.81 0.29
N TYR A 253 -4.24 18.69 1.26
CA TYR A 253 -2.89 18.16 1.09
C TYR A 253 -2.83 16.74 1.64
N SER A 254 -2.14 15.84 0.95
CA SER A 254 -1.86 14.51 1.48
C SER A 254 -0.46 14.04 1.11
N ASN A 255 0.10 13.18 1.94
CA ASN A 255 1.36 12.49 1.63
C ASN A 255 1.18 11.33 0.63
N ALA A 256 -0.03 11.13 0.06
CA ALA A 256 -0.33 10.12 -0.96
C ALA A 256 0.57 10.22 -2.19
N ARG A 257 1.11 11.41 -2.50
CA ARG A 257 2.10 11.58 -3.57
C ARG A 257 3.34 10.72 -3.37
N ILE A 258 3.78 10.52 -2.13
CA ILE A 258 4.95 9.68 -1.79
C ILE A 258 4.61 8.22 -2.07
N LEU A 259 3.41 7.78 -1.67
CA LEU A 259 2.90 6.44 -1.94
C LEU A 259 2.79 6.19 -3.46
N ASP A 260 2.19 7.11 -4.20
CA ASP A 260 2.08 7.03 -5.66
C ASP A 260 3.46 6.93 -6.34
N GLN A 261 4.44 7.70 -5.88
CA GLN A 261 5.81 7.63 -6.41
C GLN A 261 6.48 6.29 -6.14
N ALA A 262 6.20 5.66 -5.01
CA ALA A 262 6.72 4.34 -4.67
C ALA A 262 6.03 3.22 -5.49
N ILE A 263 4.74 3.33 -5.74
CA ILE A 263 3.93 2.31 -6.43
C ILE A 263 4.09 2.35 -7.95
N ARG A 264 4.09 3.53 -8.56
CA ARG A 264 4.15 3.70 -10.04
C ARG A 264 5.23 2.87 -10.75
N PRO A 265 6.49 2.79 -10.27
CA PRO A 265 7.51 1.97 -10.95
C PRO A 265 7.19 0.47 -10.88
N ILE A 266 6.58 0.00 -9.78
CA ILE A 266 6.20 -1.40 -9.59
C ILE A 266 5.02 -1.74 -10.51
N GLU A 267 3.98 -0.89 -10.56
CA GLU A 267 2.83 -1.08 -11.45
C GLU A 267 3.24 -1.09 -12.93
N ARG A 268 4.13 -0.19 -13.33
CA ARG A 268 4.66 -0.17 -14.70
C ARG A 268 5.42 -1.46 -15.03
N ARG A 269 6.23 -1.96 -14.09
CA ARG A 269 6.92 -3.24 -14.23
C ARG A 269 5.93 -4.39 -14.34
N LEU A 270 4.93 -4.43 -13.47
CA LEU A 270 3.83 -5.40 -13.49
C LEU A 270 3.10 -5.42 -14.84
N GLN A 271 2.75 -4.26 -15.36
CA GLN A 271 2.07 -4.14 -16.65
C GLN A 271 2.91 -4.72 -17.78
N ILE A 272 4.21 -4.39 -17.83
CA ILE A 272 5.13 -4.94 -18.83
C ILE A 272 5.25 -6.45 -18.68
N GLN A 273 5.42 -6.97 -17.47
CA GLN A 273 5.53 -8.40 -17.21
C GLN A 273 4.25 -9.16 -17.61
N GLN A 274 3.08 -8.62 -17.28
CA GLN A 274 1.80 -9.22 -17.68
C GLN A 274 1.61 -9.26 -19.21
N MET A 275 2.06 -8.22 -19.91
CA MET A 275 2.02 -8.21 -21.38
C MET A 275 2.99 -9.22 -22.00
N LEU A 276 4.13 -9.48 -21.36
CA LEU A 276 5.17 -10.36 -21.91
C LEU A 276 4.93 -11.84 -21.62
N ILE A 277 4.17 -12.21 -20.59
CA ILE A 277 4.02 -13.62 -20.19
C ILE A 277 3.41 -14.49 -21.30
N LEU A 278 2.43 -13.98 -22.03
CA LEU A 278 1.76 -14.71 -23.10
C LEU A 278 2.65 -14.88 -24.33
N PRO A 279 3.30 -13.84 -24.90
CA PRO A 279 4.25 -14.02 -26.01
C PRO A 279 5.41 -14.94 -25.66
N LEU A 280 5.97 -14.83 -24.44
CA LEU A 280 7.04 -15.71 -23.98
C LEU A 280 6.58 -17.17 -23.92
N GLY A 281 5.40 -17.45 -23.37
CA GLY A 281 4.82 -18.79 -23.34
C GLY A 281 4.66 -19.39 -24.73
N ILE A 282 4.14 -18.61 -25.69
CA ILE A 282 4.01 -19.02 -27.10
C ILE A 282 5.39 -19.31 -27.70
N LEU A 283 6.36 -18.45 -27.49
CA LEU A 283 7.74 -18.63 -27.99
C LEU A 283 8.35 -19.94 -27.48
N PHE A 284 8.19 -20.25 -26.20
CA PHE A 284 8.64 -21.51 -25.61
C PHE A 284 7.93 -22.72 -26.23
N CYS A 285 6.63 -22.67 -26.40
CA CYS A 285 5.88 -23.75 -27.07
C CYS A 285 6.38 -23.98 -28.51
N ILE A 286 6.66 -22.92 -29.26
CA ILE A 286 7.22 -23.01 -30.62
C ILE A 286 8.61 -23.64 -30.59
N ALA A 287 9.49 -23.19 -29.70
CA ALA A 287 10.86 -23.72 -29.59
C ALA A 287 10.85 -25.22 -29.24
N VAL A 288 10.02 -25.63 -28.28
CA VAL A 288 9.82 -27.03 -27.89
C VAL A 288 9.28 -27.84 -29.07
N SER A 289 8.28 -27.32 -29.78
CA SER A 289 7.70 -27.98 -30.95
C SER A 289 8.72 -28.23 -32.07
N ILE A 290 9.56 -27.23 -32.35
CA ILE A 290 10.63 -27.37 -33.36
C ILE A 290 11.61 -28.46 -32.94
N LEU A 291 12.05 -28.48 -31.69
CA LEU A 291 12.98 -29.52 -31.20
C LEU A 291 12.34 -30.92 -31.18
N ALA A 292 11.07 -30.99 -30.82
CA ALA A 292 10.30 -32.25 -30.88
C ALA A 292 10.17 -32.79 -32.32
N ILE A 293 9.93 -31.91 -33.30
CA ILE A 293 9.91 -32.24 -34.73
C ILE A 293 11.29 -32.77 -35.16
N LEU A 294 12.37 -32.07 -34.83
CA LEU A 294 13.71 -32.48 -35.18
C LEU A 294 14.09 -33.84 -34.54
N THR A 295 13.66 -34.05 -33.28
CA THR A 295 13.83 -35.30 -32.57
C THR A 295 13.06 -36.44 -33.26
N ALA A 296 11.79 -36.18 -33.65
CA ALA A 296 10.97 -37.16 -34.39
C ALA A 296 11.56 -37.50 -35.76
N ILE A 297 12.09 -36.51 -36.48
CA ILE A 297 12.77 -36.72 -37.78
C ILE A 297 14.04 -37.60 -37.58
N SER A 298 14.76 -37.44 -36.48
CA SER A 298 15.94 -38.26 -36.23
C SER A 298 15.66 -39.76 -36.07
N PHE A 299 14.42 -40.13 -35.74
CA PHE A 299 13.98 -41.54 -35.71
C PHE A 299 13.69 -42.17 -37.08
N ARG A 300 13.76 -41.39 -38.15
CA ARG A 300 13.42 -41.86 -39.51
C ARG A 300 14.19 -43.12 -39.91
N THR A 301 15.46 -43.19 -39.60
CA THR A 301 16.31 -44.37 -39.89
C THR A 301 15.92 -45.60 -39.04
N GLU A 302 15.55 -45.40 -37.78
CA GLU A 302 15.09 -46.49 -36.92
C GLU A 302 13.70 -47.03 -37.36
N ILE A 303 12.80 -46.12 -37.75
CA ILE A 303 11.50 -46.46 -38.32
C ILE A 303 11.67 -47.34 -39.57
N PHE A 304 12.58 -46.95 -40.48
CA PHE A 304 12.91 -47.73 -41.68
C PHE A 304 13.41 -49.13 -41.34
N LEU A 305 14.39 -49.25 -40.45
CA LEU A 305 14.94 -50.55 -40.05
C LEU A 305 13.89 -51.48 -39.41
N ARG A 306 12.97 -50.94 -38.61
CA ARG A 306 11.88 -51.69 -37.99
C ARG A 306 10.86 -52.22 -39.02
N PHE A 307 10.59 -51.40 -40.07
CA PHE A 307 9.74 -51.85 -41.17
C PHE A 307 10.42 -52.94 -41.98
N MET A 308 11.72 -52.90 -42.19
CA MET A 308 12.46 -53.97 -42.83
C MET A 308 12.42 -55.28 -42.03
N TRP A 309 12.27 -55.17 -40.69
CA TRP A 309 12.07 -56.34 -39.82
C TRP A 309 10.61 -56.83 -39.72
N GLY A 310 9.70 -56.21 -40.49
CA GLY A 310 8.30 -56.61 -40.58
C GLY A 310 7.42 -56.12 -39.40
N GLU A 311 7.89 -55.17 -38.60
CA GLU A 311 7.05 -54.60 -37.55
C GLU A 311 5.83 -53.82 -38.16
N LYS A 312 4.65 -53.95 -37.52
CA LYS A 312 3.42 -53.24 -37.97
C LYS A 312 3.59 -51.73 -37.73
N ARG A 313 3.08 -50.90 -38.67
CA ARG A 313 3.19 -49.42 -38.65
C ARG A 313 2.74 -48.82 -37.33
N TRP A 314 1.59 -49.19 -36.78
CA TRP A 314 1.09 -48.74 -35.50
C TRP A 314 2.02 -49.08 -34.32
N LYS A 315 2.61 -50.28 -34.34
CA LYS A 315 3.52 -50.70 -33.30
C LYS A 315 4.81 -49.88 -33.28
N VAL A 316 5.30 -49.52 -34.45
CA VAL A 316 6.48 -48.64 -34.61
C VAL A 316 6.15 -47.20 -34.15
N PHE A 317 4.99 -46.69 -34.60
CA PHE A 317 4.54 -45.35 -34.19
C PHE A 317 4.47 -45.22 -32.66
N PHE A 318 3.77 -46.13 -31.97
CA PHE A 318 3.63 -46.04 -30.52
C PHE A 318 4.98 -46.23 -29.79
N LYS A 319 5.87 -47.08 -30.30
CA LYS A 319 7.22 -47.23 -29.69
C LYS A 319 8.05 -45.96 -29.80
N MET A 320 7.99 -45.24 -30.93
CA MET A 320 8.71 -44.00 -31.12
C MET A 320 8.11 -42.88 -30.28
N LEU A 321 6.80 -42.76 -30.25
CA LEU A 321 6.08 -41.78 -29.40
C LEU A 321 6.40 -42.01 -27.90
N LEU A 322 6.39 -43.29 -27.46
CA LEU A 322 6.73 -43.64 -26.09
C LEU A 322 8.18 -43.30 -25.76
N SER A 323 9.09 -43.35 -26.74
CA SER A 323 10.49 -42.91 -26.54
C SER A 323 10.60 -41.42 -26.32
N VAL A 324 9.82 -40.58 -26.99
CA VAL A 324 9.73 -39.13 -26.75
C VAL A 324 9.15 -38.86 -25.36
N LEU A 325 8.02 -39.52 -25.05
CA LEU A 325 7.37 -39.40 -23.72
C LEU A 325 8.30 -39.80 -22.55
N ALA A 326 9.11 -40.84 -22.77
CA ALA A 326 10.07 -41.28 -21.74
C ALA A 326 11.11 -40.18 -21.43
N VAL A 327 11.59 -39.46 -22.45
CA VAL A 327 12.51 -38.34 -22.28
C VAL A 327 11.84 -37.19 -21.52
N GLU A 328 10.60 -36.87 -21.86
CA GLU A 328 9.82 -35.83 -21.20
C GLU A 328 9.47 -36.18 -19.75
N PHE A 329 9.18 -37.45 -19.48
CA PHE A 329 8.94 -37.94 -18.13
C PHE A 329 10.17 -37.79 -17.23
N ILE A 330 11.36 -38.18 -17.74
CA ILE A 330 12.63 -37.96 -17.02
C ILE A 330 12.83 -36.46 -16.74
N CYS A 331 12.52 -35.60 -17.71
CA CYS A 331 12.57 -34.16 -17.54
C CYS A 331 11.65 -33.69 -16.39
N GLY A 332 10.43 -34.19 -16.32
CA GLY A 332 9.48 -33.91 -15.24
C GLY A 332 10.01 -34.32 -13.86
N CYS A 333 10.65 -35.48 -13.77
CA CYS A 333 11.25 -35.95 -12.53
C CYS A 333 12.41 -35.05 -12.04
N ILE A 334 13.12 -34.38 -12.94
CA ILE A 334 14.17 -33.41 -12.59
C ILE A 334 13.57 -32.04 -12.27
N LEU A 335 12.51 -31.65 -12.98
CA LEU A 335 11.89 -30.34 -12.83
C LEU A 335 11.28 -30.12 -11.42
N VAL A 336 10.61 -31.14 -10.87
CA VAL A 336 9.94 -31.01 -9.56
C VAL A 336 10.92 -30.63 -8.45
N PRO A 337 12.04 -31.34 -8.23
CA PRO A 337 13.02 -30.92 -7.23
C PRO A 337 13.69 -29.58 -7.56
N ALA A 338 13.92 -29.27 -8.84
CA ALA A 338 14.46 -27.98 -9.23
C ALA A 338 13.51 -26.84 -8.86
N LEU A 339 12.22 -26.94 -9.15
CA LEU A 339 11.21 -25.95 -8.77
C LEU A 339 11.09 -25.82 -7.24
N PHE A 340 11.20 -26.93 -6.52
CA PHE A 340 11.17 -26.91 -5.06
C PHE A 340 12.31 -26.06 -4.48
N VAL A 341 13.51 -26.22 -5.03
CA VAL A 341 14.71 -25.49 -4.56
C VAL A 341 14.67 -24.01 -4.95
N PHE A 342 14.32 -23.72 -6.21
CA PHE A 342 14.43 -22.34 -6.74
C PHE A 342 13.19 -21.48 -6.50
N ALA A 343 11.99 -22.04 -6.55
CA ALA A 343 10.75 -21.27 -6.47
C ALA A 343 9.96 -21.51 -5.19
N GLY A 344 10.19 -22.65 -4.51
CA GLY A 344 9.47 -23.05 -3.31
C GLY A 344 8.20 -23.87 -3.60
N LYS A 345 7.68 -24.51 -2.56
CA LYS A 345 6.59 -25.50 -2.64
C LYS A 345 5.31 -24.98 -3.33
N ALA A 346 4.95 -23.74 -3.05
CA ALA A 346 3.74 -23.13 -3.59
C ALA A 346 3.76 -22.97 -5.13
N TRP A 347 4.95 -22.85 -5.73
CA TRP A 347 5.12 -22.60 -7.15
C TRP A 347 5.25 -23.83 -8.02
N ILE A 348 5.32 -25.02 -7.41
CA ILE A 348 5.41 -26.30 -8.14
C ILE A 348 4.22 -26.48 -9.10
N VAL A 349 3.03 -26.13 -8.65
CA VAL A 349 1.79 -26.25 -9.46
C VAL A 349 1.86 -25.39 -10.73
N TRP A 350 2.37 -24.18 -10.63
CA TRP A 350 2.55 -23.29 -11.78
C TRP A 350 3.60 -23.82 -12.75
N GLY A 351 4.76 -24.29 -12.23
CA GLY A 351 5.79 -24.90 -13.07
C GLY A 351 5.30 -26.15 -13.78
N LEU A 352 4.51 -26.98 -13.11
CA LEU A 352 3.90 -28.17 -13.71
C LEU A 352 2.86 -27.80 -14.80
N ARG A 353 2.11 -26.69 -14.65
CA ARG A 353 1.19 -26.20 -15.68
C ARG A 353 1.94 -25.79 -16.95
N TYR A 354 3.00 -24.98 -16.83
CA TYR A 354 3.82 -24.60 -17.99
C TYR A 354 4.49 -25.80 -18.63
N PHE A 355 5.01 -26.71 -17.83
CA PHE A 355 5.59 -27.96 -18.30
C PHE A 355 4.56 -28.80 -19.07
N ALA A 356 3.36 -28.98 -18.56
CA ALA A 356 2.29 -29.71 -19.22
C ALA A 356 1.87 -29.07 -20.55
N MET A 357 1.81 -27.74 -20.65
CA MET A 357 1.57 -27.02 -21.91
C MET A 357 2.68 -27.32 -22.94
N CYS A 358 3.93 -27.25 -22.54
CA CYS A 358 5.06 -27.55 -23.42
C CYS A 358 5.09 -29.02 -23.85
N ILE A 359 4.80 -29.96 -22.95
CA ILE A 359 4.65 -31.39 -23.27
C ILE A 359 3.52 -31.59 -24.28
N GLY A 360 2.36 -30.98 -24.08
CA GLY A 360 1.23 -31.06 -25.03
C GLY A 360 1.63 -30.61 -26.42
N ALA A 361 2.35 -29.49 -26.54
CA ALA A 361 2.85 -28.99 -27.82
C ALA A 361 3.92 -29.95 -28.43
N SER A 362 4.78 -30.53 -27.63
CA SER A 362 5.78 -31.51 -28.05
C SER A 362 5.15 -32.82 -28.57
N ILE A 363 4.20 -33.35 -27.82
CA ILE A 363 3.50 -34.58 -28.20
C ILE A 363 2.75 -34.38 -29.51
N LEU A 364 1.99 -33.30 -29.65
CA LEU A 364 1.23 -32.99 -30.86
C LEU A 364 2.15 -32.89 -32.08
N SER A 365 3.22 -32.11 -31.98
CA SER A 365 4.16 -31.93 -33.10
C SER A 365 4.93 -33.17 -33.44
N SER A 366 5.39 -33.94 -32.44
CA SER A 366 6.04 -35.24 -32.66
C SER A 366 5.11 -36.29 -33.29
N ALA A 367 3.86 -36.37 -32.79
CA ALA A 367 2.86 -37.33 -33.32
C ALA A 367 2.56 -37.09 -34.80
N VAL A 368 2.38 -35.81 -35.20
CA VAL A 368 2.13 -35.48 -36.62
C VAL A 368 3.30 -35.93 -37.50
N VAL A 369 4.53 -35.66 -37.11
CA VAL A 369 5.71 -36.00 -37.87
C VAL A 369 5.95 -37.52 -37.91
N LEU A 370 5.81 -38.22 -36.77
CA LEU A 370 5.94 -39.67 -36.68
C LEU A 370 4.86 -40.38 -37.52
N MET A 371 3.64 -39.86 -37.46
CA MET A 371 2.52 -40.40 -38.29
C MET A 371 2.84 -40.28 -39.76
N ARG A 372 3.36 -39.12 -40.20
CA ARG A 372 3.78 -38.90 -41.59
C ARG A 372 4.91 -39.85 -41.97
N CYS A 373 5.94 -39.98 -41.12
CA CYS A 373 7.06 -40.90 -41.39
C CYS A 373 6.60 -42.37 -41.46
N CYS A 374 5.61 -42.78 -40.67
CA CYS A 374 5.06 -44.15 -40.69
C CYS A 374 4.13 -44.42 -41.89
N THR A 375 3.59 -43.38 -42.54
CA THR A 375 2.72 -43.51 -43.73
C THR A 375 3.50 -43.40 -45.05
N GLU A 376 4.70 -42.87 -45.03
CA GLU A 376 5.57 -42.76 -46.22
C GLU A 376 5.93 -44.13 -46.79
N ASN A 377 6.12 -44.21 -48.15
CA ASN A 377 6.57 -45.42 -48.81
C ASN A 377 8.03 -45.74 -48.44
N LEU A 378 8.34 -47.02 -48.24
CA LEU A 378 9.68 -47.53 -47.92
C LEU A 378 10.77 -47.01 -48.87
N VAL A 379 10.48 -46.86 -50.14
CA VAL A 379 11.41 -46.35 -51.17
C VAL A 379 11.80 -44.89 -50.91
N LYS A 380 10.86 -44.01 -50.52
CA LYS A 380 11.17 -42.61 -50.16
C LYS A 380 11.96 -42.49 -48.86
N LEU A 381 11.71 -43.34 -47.89
CA LEU A 381 12.46 -43.42 -46.64
C LEU A 381 13.93 -43.82 -46.89
N TYR A 382 14.21 -44.62 -47.89
CA TYR A 382 15.56 -45.03 -48.28
C TYR A 382 16.32 -43.91 -49.02
N GLN A 383 15.68 -43.26 -50.02
CA GLN A 383 16.28 -42.21 -50.84
C GLN A 383 16.77 -41.00 -50.05
N THR A 384 16.15 -40.68 -48.91
CA THR A 384 16.56 -39.60 -48.02
C THR A 384 17.76 -39.93 -47.13
N ARG A 385 18.37 -41.12 -47.26
CA ARG A 385 19.55 -41.55 -46.55
C ARG A 385 20.86 -41.21 -47.29
N GLU A 386 20.80 -40.99 -48.59
CA GLU A 386 21.97 -40.76 -49.48
C GLU A 386 22.20 -39.25 -49.78
N GLY A 387 21.34 -38.32 -49.35
CA GLY A 387 21.50 -36.87 -49.36
C GLY A 387 21.65 -36.32 -47.97
#